data_feda6a6ee59f8e2c53731179a6b5a25d
#
_entry.id   feda6a6ee59f8e2c53731179a6b5a25d
#
_cell.length_a   1.000
_cell.length_b   1.000
_cell.length_c   1.000
_cell.angle_alpha   90.00
_cell.angle_beta   90.00
_cell.angle_gamma   90.00
#
_symmetry.space_group_name_H-M   'P 1'
#
loop_
_entity.id
_entity.type
_entity.pdbx_description
1 polymer ?
#
loop_
_entity_poly.entity_id
_entity_poly.type
_entity_poly.pdbx_seq_one_letter_code
_entity_poly.pdbx_strand_id
1 'polypeptide(L)'
;MANTTITGSGVVSASDYKYVKWVGRTKGGEAVQIELPRAICRSNPDWKFEEKTEAVAEIEFEGVYTDENLAKDDRTEPWKLSGPGASESVKAIQLGVGRFYVGNTAEDAKPVGLTRGGGSFVVERSFHDINADEDPGSVEGRIWQDEGRPKLKLSALEWLDKIPTLYAGIKTVTA
;
A
#
# COMPACT_ATOMS: atom_id res chain seq x y z
N MET A 1 -26.22 22.19 5.73
CA MET A 1 -25.25 21.09 5.61
C MET A 1 -24.69 20.85 7.00
N ALA A 2 -24.69 19.60 7.46
CA ALA A 2 -24.10 19.28 8.76
C ALA A 2 -22.57 19.40 8.65
N ASN A 3 -21.94 20.13 9.57
CA ASN A 3 -20.48 20.21 9.64
C ASN A 3 -19.95 18.88 10.16
N THR A 4 -19.08 18.26 9.41
CA THR A 4 -18.39 17.05 9.85
C THR A 4 -17.06 17.45 10.49
N THR A 5 -16.86 17.06 11.75
CA THR A 5 -15.60 17.30 12.46
C THR A 5 -14.75 16.03 12.41
N ILE A 6 -13.49 16.17 12.09
CA ILE A 6 -12.51 15.09 12.02
C ILE A 6 -11.48 15.30 13.13
N THR A 7 -11.22 14.26 13.93
CA THR A 7 -10.26 14.33 15.05
C THR A 7 -9.35 13.10 15.06
N GLY A 8 -8.15 13.26 15.60
CA GLY A 8 -7.27 12.14 15.91
C GLY A 8 -7.83 11.32 17.10
N SER A 9 -7.79 9.99 17.01
CA SER A 9 -8.23 9.10 18.08
C SER A 9 -7.11 8.72 19.06
N GLY A 10 -5.86 8.85 18.62
CA GLY A 10 -4.68 8.38 19.36
C GLY A 10 -4.58 6.88 19.56
N VAL A 11 -5.53 6.11 19.03
CA VAL A 11 -5.57 4.64 19.15
C VAL A 11 -5.81 4.03 17.78
N VAL A 12 -4.99 3.03 17.43
CA VAL A 12 -5.19 2.22 16.22
C VAL A 12 -6.18 1.09 16.54
N SER A 13 -7.18 0.94 15.68
CA SER A 13 -8.24 -0.06 15.79
C SER A 13 -8.22 -1.02 14.62
N ALA A 14 -8.98 -2.12 14.71
CA ALA A 14 -9.09 -3.08 13.61
C ALA A 14 -9.67 -2.46 12.32
N SER A 15 -10.47 -1.40 12.43
CA SER A 15 -11.04 -0.66 11.30
C SER A 15 -10.04 0.22 10.57
N ASP A 16 -8.86 0.48 11.14
CA ASP A 16 -7.80 1.27 10.51
C ASP A 16 -6.99 0.45 9.50
N TYR A 17 -7.09 -0.88 9.58
CA TYR A 17 -6.47 -1.76 8.60
C TYR A 17 -7.38 -1.91 7.38
N LYS A 18 -6.83 -1.66 6.20
CA LYS A 18 -7.55 -1.63 4.93
C LYS A 18 -7.02 -2.67 3.94
N TYR A 19 -7.87 -3.04 3.02
CA TYR A 19 -7.47 -3.64 1.76
C TYR A 19 -7.12 -2.51 0.79
N VAL A 20 -5.94 -2.56 0.19
CA VAL A 20 -5.46 -1.54 -0.76
C VAL A 20 -5.05 -2.22 -2.04
N LYS A 21 -5.49 -1.66 -3.17
CA LYS A 21 -5.18 -2.16 -4.49
C LYS A 21 -4.87 -1.03 -5.46
N TRP A 22 -3.82 -1.22 -6.25
CA TRP A 22 -3.57 -0.44 -7.46
C TRP A 22 -3.84 -1.32 -8.68
N VAL A 23 -4.54 -0.75 -9.65
CA VAL A 23 -4.84 -1.41 -10.93
C VAL A 23 -4.34 -0.53 -12.05
N GLY A 24 -3.35 -1.02 -12.77
CA GLY A 24 -2.82 -0.43 -14.00
C GLY A 24 -3.16 -1.27 -15.22
N ARG A 25 -2.59 -0.91 -16.35
CA ARG A 25 -2.75 -1.64 -17.61
C ARG A 25 -1.45 -1.75 -18.37
N THR A 26 -1.30 -2.83 -19.09
CA THR A 26 -0.25 -2.98 -20.11
C THR A 26 -0.63 -2.18 -21.37
N LYS A 27 0.33 -2.00 -22.28
CA LYS A 27 0.07 -1.42 -23.60
C LYS A 27 -0.96 -2.24 -24.40
N GLY A 28 -1.11 -3.53 -24.12
CA GLY A 28 -2.11 -4.42 -24.70
C GLY A 28 -3.50 -4.28 -24.09
N GLY A 29 -3.67 -3.49 -23.03
CA GLY A 29 -4.94 -3.28 -22.34
C GLY A 29 -5.23 -4.26 -21.19
N GLU A 30 -4.36 -5.23 -20.95
CA GLU A 30 -4.50 -6.22 -19.87
C GLU A 30 -4.24 -5.59 -18.51
N ALA A 31 -5.00 -6.02 -17.50
CA ALA A 31 -4.89 -5.48 -16.15
C ALA A 31 -3.62 -5.99 -15.45
N VAL A 32 -2.93 -5.08 -14.75
CA VAL A 32 -1.88 -5.39 -13.79
C VAL A 32 -2.30 -4.86 -12.44
N GLN A 33 -2.20 -5.67 -11.42
CA GLN A 33 -2.71 -5.35 -10.08
C GLN A 33 -1.62 -5.55 -9.04
N ILE A 34 -1.52 -4.60 -8.13
CA ILE A 34 -0.74 -4.71 -6.90
C ILE A 34 -1.74 -4.63 -5.74
N GLU A 35 -1.71 -5.62 -4.87
CA GLU A 35 -2.64 -5.74 -3.75
C GLU A 35 -1.90 -5.85 -2.44
N LEU A 36 -2.36 -5.11 -1.45
CA LEU A 36 -2.05 -5.27 -0.04
C LEU A 36 -3.32 -5.76 0.66
N PRO A 37 -3.46 -7.07 0.91
CA PRO A 37 -4.69 -7.64 1.47
C PRO A 37 -5.05 -7.07 2.85
N ARG A 38 -4.02 -6.71 3.62
CA ARG A 38 -4.17 -6.03 4.90
C ARG A 38 -3.07 -4.99 5.02
N ALA A 39 -3.43 -3.73 5.12
CA ALA A 39 -2.49 -2.62 5.15
C ALA A 39 -2.97 -1.53 6.11
N ILE A 40 -2.03 -0.77 6.63
CA ILE A 40 -2.29 0.39 7.48
C ILE A 40 -1.64 1.62 6.86
N CYS A 41 -2.33 2.75 6.91
CA CYS A 41 -1.73 4.03 6.54
C CYS A 41 -0.84 4.53 7.67
N ARG A 42 0.46 4.66 7.38
CA ARG A 42 1.47 5.20 8.32
C ARG A 42 1.86 6.64 8.03
N SER A 43 1.31 7.24 6.97
CA SER A 43 1.56 8.64 6.69
C SER A 43 0.97 9.53 7.78
N ASN A 44 1.73 10.54 8.16
CA ASN A 44 1.19 11.63 8.95
C ASN A 44 0.34 12.54 8.05
N PRO A 45 -0.81 13.03 8.53
CA PRO A 45 -1.54 14.07 7.84
C PRO A 45 -0.64 15.31 7.71
N ASP A 46 -0.19 15.60 6.51
CA ASP A 46 0.62 16.79 6.17
C ASP A 46 0.00 17.43 4.94
N TRP A 47 -0.57 18.60 5.13
CA TRP A 47 -1.25 19.33 4.07
C TRP A 47 -0.62 20.70 3.92
N LYS A 48 -0.08 20.94 2.74
CA LYS A 48 0.48 22.24 2.38
C LYS A 48 -0.58 23.04 1.65
N PHE A 49 -0.78 24.26 2.11
CA PHE A 49 -1.71 25.22 1.51
C PHE A 49 -0.87 26.33 0.88
N GLU A 50 -0.77 26.34 -0.44
CA GLU A 50 -0.05 27.33 -1.21
C GLU A 50 -1.01 28.04 -2.17
N GLU A 51 -0.83 29.34 -2.35
CA GLU A 51 -1.64 30.12 -3.29
C GLU A 51 -1.41 29.59 -4.73
N LYS A 52 -2.50 29.33 -5.45
CA LYS A 52 -2.49 28.86 -6.85
C LYS A 52 -1.94 27.44 -7.08
N THR A 53 -1.80 26.65 -6.02
CA THR A 53 -1.36 25.25 -6.11
C THR A 53 -2.39 24.35 -5.47
N GLU A 54 -2.69 23.22 -6.11
CA GLU A 54 -3.58 22.23 -5.53
C GLU A 54 -2.94 21.56 -4.33
N ALA A 55 -3.71 21.40 -3.24
CA ALA A 55 -3.29 20.62 -2.09
C ALA A 55 -3.28 19.12 -2.46
N VAL A 56 -2.11 18.50 -2.38
CA VAL A 56 -1.92 17.07 -2.64
C VAL A 56 -1.59 16.39 -1.31
N ALA A 57 -2.31 15.31 -0.99
CA ALA A 57 -1.98 14.47 0.15
C ALA A 57 -1.13 13.28 -0.31
N GLU A 58 0.06 13.15 0.28
CA GLU A 58 0.90 11.96 0.10
C GLU A 58 0.49 10.90 1.13
N ILE A 59 0.06 9.74 0.65
CA ILE A 59 -0.46 8.65 1.46
C ILE A 59 0.38 7.41 1.21
N GLU A 60 0.90 6.81 2.27
CA GLU A 60 1.63 5.55 2.23
C GLU A 60 0.88 4.48 3.03
N PHE A 61 0.57 3.39 2.37
CA PHE A 61 0.04 2.18 3.00
C PHE A 61 1.14 1.14 3.13
N GLU A 62 1.32 0.61 4.32
CA GLU A 62 2.23 -0.50 4.60
C GLU A 62 1.42 -1.77 4.83
N GLY A 63 1.75 -2.84 4.09
CA GLY A 63 1.14 -4.15 4.25
C GLY A 63 1.60 -4.81 5.56
N VAL A 64 0.66 -5.43 6.26
CA VAL A 64 0.91 -6.07 7.56
C VAL A 64 0.55 -7.55 7.50
N TYR A 65 1.32 -8.35 8.24
CA TYR A 65 1.01 -9.76 8.45
C TYR A 65 -0.18 -9.90 9.39
N THR A 66 -1.00 -10.94 9.16
CA THR A 66 -2.05 -11.34 10.09
C THR A 66 -1.57 -12.51 10.93
N ASP A 67 -2.17 -12.70 12.11
CA ASP A 67 -1.84 -13.84 12.99
C ASP A 67 -2.05 -15.18 12.27
N GLU A 68 -3.08 -15.28 11.44
CA GLU A 68 -3.34 -16.46 10.62
C GLU A 68 -2.21 -16.73 9.62
N ASN A 69 -1.64 -15.69 9.01
CA ASN A 69 -0.51 -15.85 8.10
C ASN A 69 0.77 -16.23 8.85
N LEU A 70 1.00 -15.63 10.02
CA LEU A 70 2.17 -15.92 10.86
C LEU A 70 2.16 -17.35 11.42
N ALA A 71 0.97 -17.94 11.58
CA ALA A 71 0.82 -19.32 12.06
C ALA A 71 1.13 -20.39 11.00
N LYS A 72 1.33 -20.01 9.74
CA LYS A 72 1.63 -20.95 8.65
C LYS A 72 3.13 -21.18 8.49
N ASP A 73 3.51 -22.42 8.18
CA ASP A 73 4.91 -22.77 7.90
C ASP A 73 5.38 -22.15 6.55
N ASP A 74 4.46 -22.01 5.58
CA ASP A 74 4.68 -21.42 4.26
C ASP A 74 4.20 -19.95 4.22
N ARG A 75 4.67 -19.14 5.15
CA ARG A 75 4.33 -17.72 5.24
C ARG A 75 4.57 -16.99 3.92
N THR A 76 3.57 -16.27 3.47
CA THR A 76 3.67 -15.37 2.32
C THR A 76 3.75 -13.92 2.77
N GLU A 77 4.51 -13.11 2.06
CA GLU A 77 4.54 -11.67 2.31
C GLU A 77 3.15 -11.04 2.07
N PRO A 78 2.78 -9.97 2.81
CA PRO A 78 1.45 -9.38 2.78
C PRO A 78 1.21 -8.50 1.54
N TRP A 79 1.59 -9.00 0.36
CA TRP A 79 1.35 -8.35 -0.92
C TRP A 79 1.18 -9.38 -2.03
N LYS A 80 0.51 -8.95 -3.10
CA LYS A 80 0.34 -9.74 -4.33
C LYS A 80 0.56 -8.85 -5.53
N LEU A 81 1.27 -9.36 -6.52
CA LEU A 81 1.37 -8.77 -7.85
C LEU A 81 0.77 -9.76 -8.85
N SER A 82 -0.20 -9.31 -9.61
CA SER A 82 -0.83 -10.11 -10.65
C SER A 82 -0.92 -9.33 -11.96
N GLY A 83 -0.77 -10.04 -13.07
CA GLY A 83 -0.78 -9.47 -14.40
C GLY A 83 -0.65 -10.55 -15.46
N PRO A 84 -0.60 -10.17 -16.75
CA PRO A 84 -0.35 -11.10 -17.82
C PRO A 84 0.99 -11.80 -17.63
N GLY A 85 1.06 -13.06 -18.05
CA GLY A 85 2.29 -13.84 -18.04
C GLY A 85 3.39 -13.21 -18.91
N ALA A 86 4.60 -13.74 -18.81
CA ALA A 86 5.72 -13.30 -19.62
C ALA A 86 5.38 -13.35 -21.12
N SER A 87 5.57 -12.22 -21.80
CA SER A 87 5.36 -12.09 -23.25
C SER A 87 6.49 -11.23 -23.81
N GLU A 88 7.09 -11.65 -24.90
CA GLU A 88 8.07 -10.86 -25.65
C GLU A 88 7.42 -9.74 -26.48
N SER A 89 6.09 -9.64 -26.44
CA SER A 89 5.34 -8.65 -27.17
C SER A 89 5.42 -7.28 -26.52
N VAL A 90 5.52 -6.23 -27.33
CA VAL A 90 5.37 -4.82 -26.90
C VAL A 90 4.07 -4.57 -26.17
N LYS A 91 3.04 -5.40 -26.39
CA LYS A 91 1.74 -5.32 -25.70
C LYS A 91 1.83 -5.61 -24.20
N ALA A 92 2.85 -6.36 -23.75
CA ALA A 92 3.08 -6.68 -22.36
C ALA A 92 3.80 -5.56 -21.58
N ILE A 93 4.20 -4.46 -22.24
CA ILE A 93 4.83 -3.33 -21.57
C ILE A 93 3.85 -2.70 -20.58
N GLN A 94 4.29 -2.63 -19.32
CA GLN A 94 3.55 -2.00 -18.23
C GLN A 94 3.43 -0.49 -18.47
N LEU A 95 2.22 0.04 -18.41
CA LEU A 95 1.97 1.48 -18.37
C LEU A 95 1.85 1.93 -16.92
N GLY A 96 2.49 3.06 -16.59
CA GLY A 96 2.46 3.62 -15.23
C GLY A 96 1.12 4.22 -14.82
N VAL A 97 0.15 4.29 -15.73
CA VAL A 97 -1.19 4.84 -15.46
C VAL A 97 -2.06 3.76 -14.80
N GLY A 98 -2.68 4.12 -13.66
CA GLY A 98 -3.56 3.20 -12.95
C GLY A 98 -4.46 3.93 -11.96
N ARG A 99 -5.29 3.15 -11.24
CA ARG A 99 -6.20 3.64 -10.20
C ARG A 99 -5.94 2.92 -8.89
N PHE A 100 -6.05 3.68 -7.81
CA PHE A 100 -6.00 3.15 -6.45
C PHE A 100 -7.40 2.87 -5.92
N TYR A 101 -7.53 1.78 -5.19
CA TYR A 101 -8.76 1.36 -4.52
C TYR A 101 -8.45 1.06 -3.07
N VAL A 102 -9.31 1.50 -2.16
CA VAL A 102 -9.20 1.26 -0.72
C VAL A 102 -10.56 0.84 -0.19
N GLY A 103 -10.58 -0.17 0.66
CA GLY A 103 -11.76 -0.70 1.32
C GLY A 103 -11.41 -1.50 2.57
N ASN A 104 -12.39 -2.11 3.21
CA ASN A 104 -12.13 -3.04 4.31
C ASN A 104 -11.84 -4.45 3.77
N THR A 105 -12.44 -4.79 2.63
CA THR A 105 -12.26 -6.04 1.89
C THR A 105 -12.01 -5.77 0.41
N ALA A 106 -11.70 -6.80 -0.35
CA ALA A 106 -11.50 -6.70 -1.81
C ALA A 106 -12.79 -6.30 -2.54
N GLU A 107 -13.95 -6.75 -2.03
CA GLU A 107 -15.27 -6.55 -2.63
C GLU A 107 -15.81 -5.14 -2.42
N ASP A 108 -15.51 -4.52 -1.26
CA ASP A 108 -15.99 -3.18 -0.91
C ASP A 108 -15.00 -2.06 -1.28
N ALA A 109 -13.86 -2.42 -1.86
CA ALA A 109 -12.82 -1.47 -2.25
C ALA A 109 -13.29 -0.48 -3.31
N LYS A 110 -13.22 0.81 -3.00
CA LYS A 110 -13.67 1.92 -3.86
C LYS A 110 -12.47 2.73 -4.36
N PRO A 111 -12.59 3.36 -5.54
CA PRO A 111 -11.55 4.24 -6.04
C PRO A 111 -11.28 5.39 -5.06
N VAL A 112 -10.02 5.71 -4.84
CA VAL A 112 -9.61 6.84 -3.98
C VAL A 112 -9.95 8.18 -4.61
N GLY A 113 -10.14 8.24 -5.93
CA GLY A 113 -10.41 9.46 -6.69
C GLY A 113 -9.23 9.85 -7.56
N LEU A 114 -9.11 11.14 -7.86
CA LEU A 114 -8.03 11.67 -8.71
C LEU A 114 -6.70 11.66 -7.96
N THR A 115 -5.65 11.26 -8.68
CA THR A 115 -4.27 11.26 -8.19
C THR A 115 -3.39 12.12 -9.10
N ARG A 116 -2.35 12.73 -8.55
CA ARG A 116 -1.37 13.52 -9.29
C ARG A 116 0.04 13.07 -8.94
N GLY A 117 0.91 12.96 -9.94
CA GLY A 117 2.31 12.57 -9.72
C GLY A 117 2.53 11.06 -9.62
N GLY A 118 1.47 10.25 -9.78
CA GLY A 118 1.58 8.80 -9.74
C GLY A 118 1.62 8.22 -8.34
N GLY A 119 2.29 7.08 -8.22
CA GLY A 119 2.51 6.38 -6.97
C GLY A 119 3.71 5.45 -7.10
N SER A 120 4.07 4.77 -6.03
CA SER A 120 5.13 3.78 -6.03
C SER A 120 4.78 2.56 -5.20
N PHE A 121 5.28 1.41 -5.62
CA PHE A 121 5.26 0.19 -4.83
C PHE A 121 6.69 -0.23 -4.54
N VAL A 122 6.99 -0.43 -3.27
CA VAL A 122 8.32 -0.83 -2.79
C VAL A 122 8.14 -1.95 -1.77
N VAL A 123 8.98 -2.98 -1.84
CA VAL A 123 9.09 -3.99 -0.79
C VAL A 123 10.47 -3.83 -0.16
N GLU A 124 10.49 -3.31 1.06
CA GLU A 124 11.72 -3.21 1.85
C GLU A 124 11.96 -4.56 2.53
N ARG A 125 13.11 -5.16 2.28
CA ARG A 125 13.51 -6.44 2.86
C ARG A 125 14.83 -6.30 3.58
N SER A 126 14.95 -6.95 4.72
CA SER A 126 16.22 -7.15 5.42
C SER A 126 16.57 -8.62 5.45
N PHE A 127 17.85 -8.92 5.29
CA PHE A 127 18.40 -10.25 5.33
C PHE A 127 19.58 -10.28 6.29
N HIS A 128 19.79 -11.41 6.92
CA HIS A 128 21.04 -11.68 7.64
C HIS A 128 21.61 -13.04 7.24
N ASP A 129 22.92 -13.12 7.31
CA ASP A 129 23.68 -14.34 7.03
C ASP A 129 24.08 -15.01 8.34
N ILE A 130 23.84 -16.31 8.44
CA ILE A 130 24.38 -17.14 9.55
C ILE A 130 25.74 -17.64 9.11
N ASN A 131 26.80 -16.95 9.54
CA ASN A 131 28.18 -17.29 9.17
C ASN A 131 28.88 -18.06 10.33
N ALA A 132 29.70 -19.05 9.97
CA ALA A 132 30.70 -19.62 10.87
C ALA A 132 32.03 -18.85 10.69
N ASP A 133 32.92 -18.94 11.71
CA ASP A 133 34.20 -18.22 11.70
C ASP A 133 35.11 -18.57 10.51
N GLU A 134 34.87 -19.74 9.90
CA GLU A 134 35.68 -20.26 8.77
C GLU A 134 35.03 -19.98 7.39
N ASP A 135 33.84 -19.37 7.36
CA ASP A 135 33.13 -19.10 6.11
C ASP A 135 33.78 -17.91 5.37
N PRO A 136 34.14 -18.06 4.09
CA PRO A 136 34.75 -16.98 3.30
C PRO A 136 33.75 -15.91 2.89
N GLY A 137 32.45 -16.07 3.19
CA GLY A 137 31.36 -15.18 2.83
C GLY A 137 29.98 -15.84 2.98
N SER A 138 28.96 -15.27 2.35
CA SER A 138 27.58 -15.79 2.40
C SER A 138 27.50 -17.21 1.83
N VAL A 139 26.85 -18.12 2.56
CA VAL A 139 26.70 -19.53 2.20
C VAL A 139 25.24 -19.82 1.83
N GLU A 140 25.03 -20.53 0.71
CA GLU A 140 23.70 -20.93 0.27
C GLU A 140 22.97 -21.74 1.36
N GLY A 141 21.69 -21.38 1.60
CA GLY A 141 20.85 -21.99 2.65
C GLY A 141 21.05 -21.43 4.04
N ARG A 142 21.99 -20.48 4.24
CA ARG A 142 22.22 -19.79 5.51
C ARG A 142 21.84 -18.31 5.50
N ILE A 143 21.14 -17.87 4.46
CA ILE A 143 20.60 -16.52 4.35
C ILE A 143 19.15 -16.52 4.81
N TRP A 144 18.81 -15.68 5.78
CA TRP A 144 17.46 -15.55 6.31
C TRP A 144 16.91 -14.16 6.02
N GLN A 145 15.63 -14.12 5.67
CA GLN A 145 14.90 -12.86 5.55
C GLN A 145 14.26 -12.53 6.91
N ASP A 146 14.67 -11.42 7.51
CA ASP A 146 14.15 -10.96 8.80
C ASP A 146 12.83 -10.23 8.64
N GLU A 147 12.77 -9.30 7.69
CA GLU A 147 11.63 -8.44 7.50
C GLU A 147 11.26 -8.32 6.02
N GLY A 148 9.96 -8.17 5.77
CA GLY A 148 9.39 -7.78 4.48
C GLY A 148 8.31 -6.73 4.73
N ARG A 149 8.54 -5.48 4.31
CA ARG A 149 7.60 -4.35 4.46
C ARG A 149 7.17 -3.86 3.09
N PRO A 150 6.06 -4.36 2.54
CA PRO A 150 5.50 -3.84 1.30
C PRO A 150 4.83 -2.50 1.56
N LYS A 151 5.18 -1.49 0.77
CA LYS A 151 4.67 -0.13 0.85
C LYS A 151 4.09 0.29 -0.49
N LEU A 152 2.88 0.83 -0.47
CA LEU A 152 2.20 1.37 -1.63
C LEU A 152 1.89 2.84 -1.37
N LYS A 153 2.54 3.73 -2.12
CA LYS A 153 2.39 5.19 -2.02
C LYS A 153 1.49 5.72 -3.12
N LEU A 154 0.73 6.74 -2.79
CA LEU A 154 -0.08 7.48 -3.75
C LEU A 154 -0.13 8.97 -3.37
N SER A 155 -0.29 9.82 -4.37
CA SER A 155 -0.53 11.26 -4.20
C SER A 155 -1.97 11.58 -4.60
N ALA A 156 -2.82 11.87 -3.62
CA ALA A 156 -4.24 12.08 -3.82
C ALA A 156 -4.58 13.57 -3.93
N LEU A 157 -5.39 13.93 -4.95
CA LEU A 157 -5.98 15.26 -5.11
C LEU A 157 -7.35 15.36 -4.41
N GLU A 158 -8.16 14.30 -4.52
CA GLU A 158 -9.47 14.19 -3.89
C GLU A 158 -9.37 13.37 -2.60
N TRP A 159 -9.09 14.00 -1.49
CA TRP A 159 -8.79 13.29 -0.25
C TRP A 159 -9.57 13.80 0.97
N LEU A 160 -10.09 15.01 0.95
CA LEU A 160 -10.64 15.67 2.12
C LEU A 160 -11.81 14.92 2.76
N ASP A 161 -12.73 14.41 1.94
CA ASP A 161 -13.87 13.61 2.37
C ASP A 161 -13.51 12.16 2.76
N LYS A 162 -12.29 11.75 2.42
CA LYS A 162 -11.80 10.37 2.61
C LYS A 162 -10.79 10.21 3.74
N ILE A 163 -10.40 11.31 4.39
CA ILE A 163 -9.43 11.31 5.49
C ILE A 163 -9.74 10.21 6.53
N PRO A 164 -10.97 10.08 7.06
CA PRO A 164 -11.25 9.07 8.07
C PRO A 164 -11.15 7.63 7.57
N THR A 165 -11.22 7.43 6.25
CA THR A 165 -11.10 6.12 5.62
C THR A 165 -9.66 5.77 5.28
N LEU A 166 -8.85 6.77 4.95
CA LEU A 166 -7.48 6.58 4.46
C LEU A 166 -6.46 6.54 5.59
N TYR A 167 -6.58 7.43 6.57
CA TYR A 167 -5.60 7.55 7.64
C TYR A 167 -5.98 6.74 8.88
N ALA A 168 -5.01 6.02 9.43
CA ALA A 168 -5.19 5.30 10.69
C ALA A 168 -5.33 6.26 11.88
N GLY A 169 -6.14 5.89 12.85
CA GLY A 169 -6.31 6.66 14.09
C GLY A 169 -7.06 7.97 13.91
N ILE A 170 -7.80 8.20 12.83
CA ILE A 170 -8.65 9.36 12.58
C ILE A 170 -10.12 8.96 12.62
N LYS A 171 -10.92 9.75 13.30
CA LYS A 171 -12.38 9.52 13.46
C LYS A 171 -13.18 10.71 12.97
N THR A 172 -14.35 10.41 12.43
CA THR A 172 -15.38 11.40 12.16
C THR A 172 -16.23 11.58 13.42
N VAL A 173 -16.38 12.81 13.87
CA VAL A 173 -17.31 13.17 14.93
C VAL A 173 -18.49 13.87 14.27
N THR A 174 -19.67 13.24 14.33
CA THR A 174 -20.90 13.87 13.88
C THR A 174 -21.42 14.73 15.05
N ALA A 175 -21.62 16.02 14.80
CA ALA A 175 -22.22 16.93 15.78
C ALA A 175 -23.72 16.68 15.90
#